data_350b421488cd90db48309b77b20a0404
#
_entry.id   350b421488cd90db48309b77b20a0404
#
_cell.length_a   1.000
_cell.length_b   1.000
_cell.length_c   1.000
_cell.angle_alpha   90.00
_cell.angle_beta   90.00
_cell.angle_gamma   90.00
#
_symmetry.space_group_name_H-M   'P 1'
#
loop_
_entity.id
_entity.type
_entity.pdbx_description
1 polymer ?
#
loop_
_entity_poly.entity_id
_entity_poly.type
_entity_poly.pdbx_seq_one_letter_code
_entity_poly.pdbx_strand_id
1 'polypeptide(L)'
;MPDQKLLITGCYGLIGTILWEHLADSFELYGLDIHSREPKDNIFQADITKPEQINNTLGRIPSLTYIVHLAGDPRMDADWDSVYSNNIGGTKNIYEAARLHGIKRVVFASSNHTTGAYEGLPPSLHTKDNPNLITINDPIRPDGFYGISKVTGEAIARMYYDLFGLESICLRIGSVLRDDNPHSNPRYESTWLSHRDLVQLVKKSLLADVKFGIYYGVSKNKRRFWDISNAVSEINYQPEDDASHSLRPQS
;
A
#
# COMPACT_ATOMS: atom_id res chain seq x y z
N MET A 1 -0.66 26.03 -6.43
CA MET A 1 -0.41 24.64 -6.89
C MET A 1 0.31 23.91 -5.76
N PRO A 2 0.10 22.62 -5.58
CA PRO A 2 0.83 21.89 -4.54
C PRO A 2 2.34 21.92 -4.83
N ASP A 3 3.14 22.25 -3.80
CA ASP A 3 4.59 22.40 -3.94
C ASP A 3 5.36 21.06 -3.94
N GLN A 4 4.70 19.95 -3.62
CA GLN A 4 5.34 18.65 -3.47
C GLN A 4 4.90 17.67 -4.55
N LYS A 5 5.86 17.00 -5.16
CA LYS A 5 5.65 16.03 -6.25
C LYS A 5 5.55 14.62 -5.71
N LEU A 6 4.56 13.89 -6.19
CA LEU A 6 4.26 12.51 -5.82
C LEU A 6 4.20 11.61 -7.05
N LEU A 7 5.03 10.58 -7.10
CA LEU A 7 4.92 9.50 -8.09
C LEU A 7 4.10 8.34 -7.51
N ILE A 8 3.07 7.90 -8.23
CA ILE A 8 2.30 6.69 -7.93
C ILE A 8 2.70 5.62 -8.95
N THR A 9 3.35 4.54 -8.52
CA THR A 9 3.61 3.38 -9.38
C THR A 9 2.43 2.43 -9.33
N GLY A 10 2.06 1.82 -10.47
CA GLY A 10 0.80 1.07 -10.58
C GLY A 10 -0.43 2.00 -10.57
N CYS A 11 -0.29 3.19 -11.17
CA CYS A 11 -1.30 4.25 -11.11
C CYS A 11 -2.63 3.89 -11.79
N TYR A 12 -2.64 2.90 -12.66
CA TYR A 12 -3.86 2.39 -13.32
C TYR A 12 -4.51 1.22 -12.58
N GLY A 13 -3.90 0.71 -11.50
CA GLY A 13 -4.51 -0.27 -10.61
C GLY A 13 -5.64 0.35 -9.77
N LEU A 14 -6.37 -0.50 -9.03
CA LEU A 14 -7.50 -0.05 -8.20
C LEU A 14 -7.09 1.04 -7.20
N ILE A 15 -6.10 0.76 -6.35
CA ILE A 15 -5.63 1.73 -5.34
C ILE A 15 -5.01 2.96 -6.04
N GLY A 16 -4.24 2.74 -7.11
CA GLY A 16 -3.62 3.84 -7.86
C GLY A 16 -4.63 4.83 -8.41
N THR A 17 -5.74 4.35 -8.99
CA THR A 17 -6.82 5.18 -9.50
C THR A 17 -7.49 5.98 -8.38
N ILE A 18 -7.82 5.33 -7.26
CA ILE A 18 -8.43 6.00 -6.09
C ILE A 18 -7.52 7.13 -5.59
N LEU A 19 -6.22 6.85 -5.41
CA LEU A 19 -5.27 7.86 -4.93
C LEU A 19 -5.08 8.99 -5.94
N TRP A 20 -5.06 8.67 -7.23
CA TRP A 20 -4.95 9.68 -8.29
C TRP A 20 -6.10 10.69 -8.26
N GLU A 21 -7.33 10.21 -8.08
CA GLU A 21 -8.52 11.05 -8.02
C GLU A 21 -8.56 11.96 -6.79
N HIS A 22 -8.03 11.51 -5.66
CA HIS A 22 -8.22 12.20 -4.37
C HIS A 22 -6.97 12.93 -3.84
N LEU A 23 -5.79 12.72 -4.43
CA LEU A 23 -4.57 13.40 -3.97
C LEU A 23 -4.15 14.57 -4.87
N ALA A 24 -4.80 14.81 -6.01
CA ALA A 24 -4.46 15.86 -6.96
C ALA A 24 -4.50 17.28 -6.38
N ASP A 25 -5.38 17.54 -5.40
CA ASP A 25 -5.43 18.82 -4.70
C ASP A 25 -4.28 19.04 -3.70
N SER A 26 -3.58 17.96 -3.32
CA SER A 26 -2.56 17.98 -2.28
C SER A 26 -1.13 17.83 -2.82
N PHE A 27 -0.98 17.23 -4.00
CA PHE A 27 0.30 16.92 -4.62
C PHE A 27 0.26 17.14 -6.13
N GLU A 28 1.39 17.53 -6.71
CA GLU A 28 1.59 17.45 -8.15
C GLU A 28 1.86 15.98 -8.51
N LEU A 29 0.85 15.33 -9.15
CA LEU A 29 0.86 13.88 -9.37
C LEU A 29 1.58 13.48 -10.64
N TYR A 30 2.38 12.43 -10.51
CA TYR A 30 3.00 11.68 -11.59
C TYR A 30 2.65 10.20 -11.47
N GLY A 31 2.53 9.51 -12.61
CA GLY A 31 2.18 8.09 -12.66
C GLY A 31 3.26 7.26 -13.37
N LEU A 32 3.43 6.03 -12.91
CA LEU A 32 4.20 4.99 -13.59
C LEU A 32 3.36 3.71 -13.63
N ASP A 33 3.21 3.13 -14.80
CA ASP A 33 2.50 1.85 -14.96
C ASP A 33 3.10 1.06 -16.12
N ILE A 34 2.97 -0.27 -16.09
CA ILE A 34 3.37 -1.13 -17.20
C ILE A 34 2.44 -0.97 -18.41
N HIS A 35 1.18 -0.62 -18.13
CA HIS A 35 0.18 -0.39 -19.16
C HIS A 35 0.25 1.05 -19.66
N SER A 36 0.09 1.21 -20.98
CA SER A 36 -0.16 2.52 -21.59
C SER A 36 -1.66 2.68 -21.79
N ARG A 37 -2.18 3.82 -21.36
CA ARG A 37 -3.50 4.31 -21.74
C ARG A 37 -3.30 5.56 -22.61
N GLU A 38 -4.31 6.41 -22.75
CA GLU A 38 -4.14 7.68 -23.46
C GLU A 38 -2.92 8.46 -22.95
N PRO A 39 -2.08 8.99 -23.86
CA PRO A 39 -0.88 9.72 -23.47
C PRO A 39 -1.22 10.90 -22.55
N LYS A 40 -0.54 10.96 -21.42
CA LYS A 40 -0.56 12.11 -20.50
C LYS A 40 0.88 12.49 -20.20
N ASP A 41 1.16 13.77 -20.14
CA ASP A 41 2.54 14.27 -19.94
C ASP A 41 3.14 13.87 -18.59
N ASN A 42 2.30 13.54 -17.62
CA ASN A 42 2.66 13.18 -16.26
C ASN A 42 2.46 11.68 -15.93
N ILE A 43 2.17 10.83 -16.91
CA ILE A 43 2.09 9.37 -16.75
C ILE A 43 3.07 8.69 -17.69
N PHE A 44 3.93 7.86 -17.14
CA PHE A 44 5.00 7.17 -17.83
C PHE A 44 4.72 5.68 -17.93
N GLN A 45 4.87 5.12 -19.11
CA GLN A 45 4.87 3.68 -19.28
C GLN A 45 6.26 3.13 -18.93
N ALA A 46 6.32 2.27 -17.90
CA ALA A 46 7.55 1.62 -17.50
C ALA A 46 7.28 0.31 -16.75
N ASP A 47 8.17 -0.65 -16.96
CA ASP A 47 8.21 -1.94 -16.27
C ASP A 47 9.17 -1.84 -15.07
N ILE A 48 8.65 -2.06 -13.86
CA ILE A 48 9.45 -1.99 -12.62
C ILE A 48 10.52 -3.08 -12.52
N THR A 49 10.43 -4.14 -13.33
CA THR A 49 11.48 -5.15 -13.43
C THR A 49 12.70 -4.66 -14.21
N LYS A 50 12.62 -3.50 -14.87
CA LYS A 50 13.64 -2.87 -15.70
C LYS A 50 14.19 -1.60 -15.05
N PRO A 51 15.32 -1.68 -14.32
CA PRO A 51 15.88 -0.53 -13.59
C PRO A 51 16.10 0.72 -14.46
N GLU A 52 16.50 0.54 -15.72
CA GLU A 52 16.73 1.63 -16.66
C GLU A 52 15.47 2.41 -16.99
N GLN A 53 14.30 1.73 -17.07
CA GLN A 53 13.03 2.41 -17.35
C GLN A 53 12.57 3.23 -16.16
N ILE A 54 12.79 2.73 -14.93
CA ILE A 54 12.49 3.48 -13.70
C ILE A 54 13.40 4.72 -13.62
N ASN A 55 14.72 4.56 -13.78
CA ASN A 55 15.67 5.67 -13.70
C ASN A 55 15.37 6.74 -14.76
N ASN A 56 15.04 6.33 -15.98
CA ASN A 56 14.63 7.26 -17.03
C ASN A 56 13.35 8.02 -16.66
N THR A 57 12.39 7.36 -16.02
CA THR A 57 11.15 7.99 -15.55
C THR A 57 11.46 9.02 -14.46
N LEU A 58 12.19 8.63 -13.41
CA LEU A 58 12.50 9.52 -12.29
C LEU A 58 13.34 10.72 -12.75
N GLY A 59 14.29 10.51 -13.69
CA GLY A 59 15.11 11.57 -14.28
C GLY A 59 14.31 12.64 -15.04
N ARG A 60 13.09 12.34 -15.47
CA ARG A 60 12.18 13.29 -16.14
C ARG A 60 11.30 14.10 -15.17
N ILE A 61 11.34 13.79 -13.87
CA ILE A 61 10.53 14.46 -12.85
C ILE A 61 11.46 15.22 -11.89
N PRO A 62 11.87 16.44 -12.24
CA PRO A 62 12.77 17.20 -11.38
C PRO A 62 12.13 17.50 -10.02
N SER A 63 12.90 17.38 -8.95
CA SER A 63 12.45 17.63 -7.57
C SER A 63 11.31 16.72 -7.10
N LEU A 64 11.24 15.49 -7.61
CA LEU A 64 10.31 14.49 -7.11
C LEU A 64 10.59 14.23 -5.61
N THR A 65 9.56 14.34 -4.79
CA THR A 65 9.69 14.29 -3.32
C THR A 65 9.31 12.93 -2.77
N TYR A 66 8.20 12.36 -3.26
CA TYR A 66 7.58 11.16 -2.70
C TYR A 66 7.29 10.11 -3.76
N ILE A 67 7.29 8.85 -3.34
CA ILE A 67 6.80 7.72 -4.12
C ILE A 67 5.77 6.96 -3.30
N VAL A 68 4.57 6.69 -3.87
CA VAL A 68 3.67 5.63 -3.41
C VAL A 68 3.87 4.43 -4.33
N HIS A 69 4.43 3.35 -3.76
CA HIS A 69 4.77 2.16 -4.52
C HIS A 69 3.67 1.10 -4.41
N LEU A 70 2.84 1.00 -5.47
CA LEU A 70 1.74 0.05 -5.58
C LEU A 70 1.99 -1.03 -6.65
N ALA A 71 2.89 -0.75 -7.62
CA ALA A 71 3.16 -1.65 -8.73
C ALA A 71 3.66 -3.02 -8.25
N GLY A 72 3.14 -4.07 -8.87
CA GLY A 72 3.45 -5.45 -8.59
C GLY A 72 2.30 -6.37 -9.03
N ASP A 73 2.46 -7.67 -8.88
CA ASP A 73 1.37 -8.62 -9.09
C ASP A 73 0.48 -8.68 -7.84
N PRO A 74 -0.78 -8.25 -7.91
CA PRO A 74 -1.68 -8.19 -6.74
C PRO A 74 -2.39 -9.53 -6.45
N ARG A 75 -2.19 -10.56 -7.30
CA ARG A 75 -2.92 -11.82 -7.20
C ARG A 75 -2.42 -12.64 -6.01
N MET A 76 -3.36 -13.11 -5.21
CA MET A 76 -3.08 -13.97 -4.05
C MET A 76 -2.51 -15.33 -4.43
N ASP A 77 -2.91 -15.83 -5.60
CA ASP A 77 -2.51 -17.10 -6.22
C ASP A 77 -1.39 -16.96 -7.25
N ALA A 78 -0.72 -15.78 -7.30
CA ALA A 78 0.41 -15.55 -8.19
C ALA A 78 1.51 -16.59 -7.94
N ASP A 79 2.09 -17.11 -9.02
CA ASP A 79 3.21 -18.04 -8.94
C ASP A 79 4.50 -17.37 -8.42
N TRP A 80 5.48 -18.21 -8.07
CA TRP A 80 6.75 -17.75 -7.53
C TRP A 80 7.49 -16.81 -8.50
N ASP A 81 7.55 -17.15 -9.78
CA ASP A 81 8.33 -16.39 -10.77
C ASP A 81 7.75 -14.97 -10.94
N SER A 82 6.41 -14.86 -10.94
CA SER A 82 5.73 -13.58 -11.01
C SER A 82 6.01 -12.73 -9.77
N VAL A 83 5.82 -13.26 -8.56
CA VAL A 83 6.07 -12.48 -7.32
C VAL A 83 7.55 -12.18 -7.12
N TYR A 84 8.45 -13.08 -7.51
CA TYR A 84 9.88 -12.84 -7.43
C TYR A 84 10.31 -11.68 -8.33
N SER A 85 9.89 -11.70 -9.58
CA SER A 85 10.29 -10.69 -10.55
C SER A 85 9.62 -9.34 -10.29
N ASN A 86 8.28 -9.35 -10.16
CA ASN A 86 7.50 -8.11 -10.06
C ASN A 86 7.53 -7.54 -8.64
N ASN A 87 7.21 -8.35 -7.62
CA ASN A 87 7.00 -7.82 -6.28
C ASN A 87 8.32 -7.66 -5.53
N ILE A 88 9.23 -8.63 -5.60
CA ILE A 88 10.52 -8.57 -4.90
C ILE A 88 11.52 -7.76 -5.73
N GLY A 89 11.80 -8.19 -6.94
CA GLY A 89 12.74 -7.53 -7.85
C GLY A 89 12.34 -6.10 -8.18
N GLY A 90 11.07 -5.91 -8.56
CA GLY A 90 10.51 -4.59 -8.86
C GLY A 90 10.56 -3.64 -7.67
N THR A 91 10.19 -4.10 -6.46
CA THR A 91 10.28 -3.28 -5.23
C THR A 91 11.73 -2.86 -4.96
N LYS A 92 12.68 -3.81 -5.03
CA LYS A 92 14.12 -3.48 -4.89
C LYS A 92 14.57 -2.42 -5.89
N ASN A 93 14.12 -2.51 -7.14
CA ASN A 93 14.49 -1.55 -8.18
C ASN A 93 13.90 -0.16 -7.91
N ILE A 94 12.66 -0.07 -7.42
CA ILE A 94 12.05 1.22 -7.02
C ILE A 94 12.81 1.84 -5.85
N TYR A 95 13.18 1.06 -4.82
CA TYR A 95 13.95 1.58 -3.69
C TYR A 95 15.34 2.07 -4.10
N GLU A 96 16.03 1.33 -4.98
CA GLU A 96 17.33 1.76 -5.49
C GLU A 96 17.23 3.03 -6.34
N ALA A 97 16.26 3.12 -7.22
CA ALA A 97 16.01 4.33 -7.99
C ALA A 97 15.65 5.52 -7.08
N ALA A 98 14.80 5.30 -6.06
CA ALA A 98 14.46 6.33 -5.08
C ALA A 98 15.71 6.87 -4.37
N ARG A 99 16.61 5.98 -3.94
CA ARG A 99 17.89 6.36 -3.33
C ARG A 99 18.76 7.18 -4.27
N LEU A 100 18.94 6.70 -5.52
CA LEU A 100 19.80 7.35 -6.52
C LEU A 100 19.30 8.75 -6.92
N HIS A 101 17.99 8.95 -6.94
CA HIS A 101 17.35 10.22 -7.29
C HIS A 101 17.04 11.12 -6.08
N GLY A 102 17.50 10.76 -4.88
CA GLY A 102 17.34 11.59 -3.68
C GLY A 102 15.89 11.77 -3.23
N ILE A 103 15.03 10.76 -3.45
CA ILE A 103 13.64 10.79 -3.00
C ILE A 103 13.62 10.82 -1.47
N LYS A 104 12.77 11.68 -0.91
CA LYS A 104 12.65 11.83 0.53
C LYS A 104 12.02 10.60 1.18
N ARG A 105 10.91 10.10 0.61
CA ARG A 105 10.12 9.03 1.23
C ARG A 105 9.44 8.12 0.21
N VAL A 106 9.42 6.83 0.53
CA VAL A 106 8.60 5.82 -0.15
C VAL A 106 7.49 5.36 0.81
N VAL A 107 6.24 5.41 0.37
CA VAL A 107 5.12 4.70 1.02
C VAL A 107 4.91 3.41 0.23
N PHE A 108 5.19 2.29 0.88
CA PHE A 108 5.12 0.96 0.28
C PHE A 108 3.79 0.27 0.59
N ALA A 109 3.08 -0.16 -0.44
CA ALA A 109 1.90 -1.01 -0.28
C ALA A 109 2.31 -2.43 0.10
N SER A 110 2.49 -2.65 1.41
CA SER A 110 2.52 -3.97 2.01
C SER A 110 1.10 -4.54 2.07
N SER A 111 0.89 -5.63 2.78
CA SER A 111 -0.40 -6.32 2.82
C SER A 111 -0.62 -6.96 4.18
N ASN A 112 -1.89 -7.09 4.59
CA ASN A 112 -2.31 -7.93 5.68
C ASN A 112 -1.91 -9.41 5.50
N HIS A 113 -1.64 -9.86 4.27
CA HIS A 113 -1.14 -11.21 3.95
C HIS A 113 0.27 -11.51 4.47
N THR A 114 1.00 -10.50 4.97
CA THR A 114 2.23 -10.71 5.78
C THR A 114 1.95 -11.50 7.05
N THR A 115 0.71 -11.46 7.54
CA THR A 115 0.22 -12.15 8.74
C THR A 115 -1.07 -12.95 8.46
N GLY A 116 -1.36 -13.25 7.19
CA GLY A 116 -2.61 -13.90 6.74
C GLY A 116 -2.88 -15.25 7.39
N ALA A 117 -1.84 -16.03 7.70
CA ALA A 117 -2.01 -17.35 8.33
C ALA A 117 -2.56 -17.27 9.77
N TYR A 118 -2.65 -16.12 10.41
CA TYR A 118 -3.36 -15.96 11.68
C TYR A 118 -4.88 -16.04 11.51
N GLU A 119 -5.40 -15.76 10.31
CA GLU A 119 -6.83 -15.90 10.03
C GLU A 119 -7.31 -17.37 10.09
N GLY A 120 -6.38 -18.34 9.96
CA GLY A 120 -6.67 -19.76 9.87
C GLY A 120 -6.84 -20.25 8.42
N LEU A 121 -6.86 -21.57 8.23
CA LEU A 121 -7.08 -22.22 6.94
C LEU A 121 -8.20 -23.25 7.10
N PRO A 122 -9.42 -23.00 6.59
CA PRO A 122 -9.84 -21.77 5.87
C PRO A 122 -9.94 -20.55 6.79
N PRO A 123 -9.87 -19.34 6.24
CA PRO A 123 -10.00 -18.11 7.04
C PRO A 123 -11.30 -18.08 7.84
N SER A 124 -11.21 -17.94 9.15
CA SER A 124 -12.36 -17.96 10.06
C SER A 124 -12.29 -16.93 11.19
N LEU A 125 -11.19 -16.16 11.27
CA LEU A 125 -11.03 -15.17 12.35
C LEU A 125 -12.12 -14.09 12.31
N HIS A 126 -12.60 -13.74 11.11
CA HIS A 126 -13.68 -12.78 10.89
C HIS A 126 -15.04 -13.23 11.46
N THR A 127 -15.21 -14.53 11.78
CA THR A 127 -16.43 -15.04 12.41
C THR A 127 -16.42 -14.91 13.93
N LYS A 128 -15.30 -14.53 14.54
CA LYS A 128 -15.16 -14.39 15.98
C LYS A 128 -15.63 -13.02 16.45
N ASP A 129 -16.38 -13.00 17.52
CA ASP A 129 -16.66 -11.75 18.22
C ASP A 129 -15.48 -11.42 19.15
N ASN A 130 -15.01 -10.17 19.09
CA ASN A 130 -13.88 -9.65 19.87
C ASN A 130 -12.61 -10.53 19.76
N PRO A 131 -12.05 -10.74 18.56
CA PRO A 131 -10.80 -11.47 18.43
C PRO A 131 -9.66 -10.71 19.10
N ASN A 132 -8.65 -11.45 19.58
CA ASN A 132 -7.38 -10.81 19.96
C ASN A 132 -6.80 -10.10 18.73
N LEU A 133 -6.42 -8.84 18.89
CA LEU A 133 -5.88 -8.05 17.80
C LEU A 133 -4.45 -8.49 17.48
N ILE A 134 -4.19 -8.68 16.21
CA ILE A 134 -2.86 -8.94 15.66
C ILE A 134 -2.15 -7.59 15.52
N THR A 135 -1.01 -7.46 16.18
CA THR A 135 -0.19 -6.25 16.19
C THR A 135 0.99 -6.37 15.21
N ILE A 136 1.68 -5.28 14.98
CA ILE A 136 2.94 -5.30 14.20
C ILE A 136 4.07 -6.05 14.91
N ASN A 137 3.96 -6.29 16.21
CA ASN A 137 4.94 -7.01 17.02
C ASN A 137 4.72 -8.53 17.02
N ASP A 138 3.56 -8.98 16.51
CA ASP A 138 3.32 -10.40 16.32
C ASP A 138 4.23 -10.94 15.20
N PRO A 139 4.73 -12.18 15.32
CA PRO A 139 5.56 -12.78 14.29
C PRO A 139 4.89 -12.75 12.91
N ILE A 140 5.65 -12.51 11.87
CA ILE A 140 5.15 -12.64 10.49
C ILE A 140 4.71 -14.09 10.24
N ARG A 141 3.55 -14.25 9.61
CA ARG A 141 2.96 -15.55 9.21
C ARG A 141 2.25 -15.42 7.87
N PRO A 142 3.03 -15.31 6.75
CA PRO A 142 2.44 -15.16 5.43
C PRO A 142 1.65 -16.42 5.05
N ASP A 143 0.59 -16.23 4.27
CA ASP A 143 -0.34 -17.28 3.83
C ASP A 143 -0.13 -17.71 2.37
N GLY A 144 0.89 -17.17 1.70
CA GLY A 144 1.24 -17.51 0.32
C GLY A 144 2.46 -16.72 -0.19
N PHE A 145 2.85 -16.98 -1.44
CA PHE A 145 3.98 -16.30 -2.07
C PHE A 145 3.80 -14.77 -2.15
N TYR A 146 2.57 -14.32 -2.38
CA TYR A 146 2.23 -12.91 -2.33
C TYR A 146 2.56 -12.30 -0.95
N GLY A 147 2.12 -12.95 0.14
CA GLY A 147 2.44 -12.51 1.50
C GLY A 147 3.95 -12.50 1.77
N ILE A 148 4.69 -13.51 1.31
CA ILE A 148 6.17 -13.57 1.38
C ILE A 148 6.79 -12.37 0.65
N SER A 149 6.31 -12.04 -0.54
CA SER A 149 6.84 -10.91 -1.30
C SER A 149 6.65 -9.58 -0.58
N LYS A 150 5.53 -9.41 0.12
CA LYS A 150 5.25 -8.19 0.90
C LYS A 150 6.12 -8.10 2.15
N VAL A 151 6.36 -9.21 2.84
CA VAL A 151 7.36 -9.30 3.93
C VAL A 151 8.76 -8.90 3.43
N THR A 152 9.15 -9.42 2.27
CA THR A 152 10.44 -9.07 1.66
C THR A 152 10.51 -7.57 1.32
N GLY A 153 9.42 -6.98 0.84
CA GLY A 153 9.32 -5.53 0.60
C GLY A 153 9.50 -4.70 1.88
N GLU A 154 8.91 -5.13 3.02
CA GLU A 154 9.14 -4.49 4.31
C GLU A 154 10.62 -4.57 4.75
N ALA A 155 11.27 -5.71 4.51
CA ALA A 155 12.70 -5.89 4.81
C ALA A 155 13.59 -5.03 3.91
N ILE A 156 13.27 -4.91 2.62
CA ILE A 156 13.94 -3.99 1.68
C ILE A 156 13.78 -2.55 2.19
N ALA A 157 12.57 -2.12 2.51
CA ALA A 157 12.27 -0.79 3.05
C ALA A 157 13.12 -0.48 4.29
N ARG A 158 13.20 -1.42 5.23
CA ARG A 158 14.00 -1.29 6.44
C ARG A 158 15.48 -1.15 6.14
N MET A 159 16.02 -1.99 5.28
CA MET A 159 17.44 -1.92 4.88
C MET A 159 17.78 -0.56 4.24
N TYR A 160 16.94 -0.06 3.31
CA TYR A 160 17.21 1.23 2.67
C TYR A 160 17.11 2.40 3.65
N TYR A 161 16.23 2.32 4.64
CA TYR A 161 16.19 3.31 5.71
C TYR A 161 17.45 3.27 6.58
N ASP A 162 17.85 2.08 7.07
CA ASP A 162 18.96 1.94 7.99
C ASP A 162 20.31 2.29 7.35
N LEU A 163 20.53 1.91 6.09
CA LEU A 163 21.81 2.10 5.41
C LEU A 163 21.93 3.44 4.68
N PHE A 164 20.81 3.98 4.19
CA PHE A 164 20.83 5.16 3.31
C PHE A 164 19.95 6.32 3.79
N GLY A 165 19.20 6.15 4.88
CA GLY A 165 18.30 7.19 5.40
C GLY A 165 17.07 7.45 4.54
N LEU A 166 16.75 6.56 3.57
CA LEU A 166 15.54 6.69 2.75
C LEU A 166 14.30 6.43 3.61
N GLU A 167 13.55 7.47 3.91
CA GLU A 167 12.34 7.34 4.74
C GLU A 167 11.35 6.37 4.11
N SER A 168 10.76 5.47 4.92
CA SER A 168 9.88 4.41 4.41
C SER A 168 8.73 4.12 5.36
N ILE A 169 7.51 4.19 4.85
CA ILE A 169 6.30 3.79 5.56
C ILE A 169 5.67 2.60 4.84
N CYS A 170 5.57 1.47 5.53
CA CYS A 170 4.99 0.24 4.98
C CYS A 170 3.55 0.08 5.48
N LEU A 171 2.60 -0.01 4.58
CA LEU A 171 1.18 -0.12 4.89
C LEU A 171 0.71 -1.55 4.63
N ARG A 172 0.41 -2.31 5.68
CA ARG A 172 -0.24 -3.63 5.59
C ARG A 172 -1.72 -3.43 5.29
N ILE A 173 -2.00 -3.17 4.01
CA ILE A 173 -3.34 -2.81 3.51
C ILE A 173 -4.28 -4.01 3.64
N GLY A 174 -5.49 -3.75 4.16
CA GLY A 174 -6.60 -4.69 4.21
C GLY A 174 -7.29 -4.84 2.84
N SER A 175 -8.60 -5.08 2.85
CA SER A 175 -9.38 -5.26 1.62
C SER A 175 -9.87 -3.92 1.07
N VAL A 176 -9.31 -3.46 -0.03
CA VAL A 176 -9.82 -2.33 -0.82
C VAL A 176 -10.67 -2.88 -1.95
N LEU A 177 -11.94 -2.49 -2.01
CA LEU A 177 -12.94 -3.03 -2.93
C LEU A 177 -13.26 -2.02 -4.03
N ARG A 178 -13.53 -2.49 -5.24
CA ARG A 178 -13.79 -1.62 -6.39
C ARG A 178 -15.04 -0.75 -6.21
N ASP A 179 -16.08 -1.34 -5.65
CA ASP A 179 -17.38 -0.72 -5.38
C ASP A 179 -17.49 -0.13 -3.97
N ASP A 180 -16.38 -0.18 -3.22
CA ASP A 180 -16.28 0.24 -1.81
C ASP A 180 -17.35 -0.38 -0.90
N ASN A 181 -17.84 -1.57 -1.23
CA ASN A 181 -18.93 -2.27 -0.53
C ASN A 181 -18.43 -3.47 0.30
N PRO A 182 -18.35 -3.36 1.64
CA PRO A 182 -17.87 -4.43 2.50
C PRO A 182 -18.83 -5.62 2.65
N HIS A 183 -20.08 -5.51 2.18
CA HIS A 183 -21.10 -6.54 2.39
C HIS A 183 -21.12 -7.65 1.32
N SER A 184 -20.25 -7.56 0.31
CA SER A 184 -20.16 -8.58 -0.75
C SER A 184 -19.54 -9.91 -0.27
N ASN A 185 -18.80 -9.89 0.85
CA ASN A 185 -18.24 -11.08 1.49
C ASN A 185 -18.13 -10.87 3.01
N PRO A 186 -18.55 -11.83 3.86
CA PRO A 186 -18.48 -11.69 5.32
C PRO A 186 -17.08 -11.34 5.86
N ARG A 187 -15.99 -11.79 5.20
CA ARG A 187 -14.62 -11.44 5.57
C ARG A 187 -14.36 -9.95 5.43
N TYR A 188 -14.94 -9.30 4.43
CA TYR A 188 -14.71 -7.88 4.18
C TYR A 188 -15.27 -6.99 5.30
N GLU A 189 -16.31 -7.41 6.02
CA GLU A 189 -16.81 -6.68 7.19
C GLU A 189 -15.75 -6.51 8.29
N SER A 190 -14.71 -7.34 8.30
CA SER A 190 -13.58 -7.22 9.23
C SER A 190 -12.35 -6.57 8.60
N THR A 191 -12.14 -6.80 7.30
CA THR A 191 -10.87 -6.48 6.63
C THR A 191 -10.94 -5.24 5.74
N TRP A 192 -12.12 -4.67 5.55
CA TRP A 192 -12.34 -3.53 4.66
C TRP A 192 -11.52 -2.31 5.06
N LEU A 193 -10.93 -1.70 4.05
CA LEU A 193 -10.38 -0.36 4.08
C LEU A 193 -11.13 0.45 3.03
N SER A 194 -11.97 1.40 3.46
CA SER A 194 -12.74 2.26 2.56
C SER A 194 -11.81 3.12 1.70
N HIS A 195 -12.33 3.60 0.57
CA HIS A 195 -11.57 4.52 -0.27
C HIS A 195 -11.17 5.79 0.48
N ARG A 196 -12.08 6.34 1.30
CA ARG A 196 -11.81 7.53 2.12
C ARG A 196 -10.70 7.29 3.13
N ASP A 197 -10.77 6.20 3.88
CA ASP A 197 -9.78 5.87 4.90
C ASP A 197 -8.43 5.49 4.27
N LEU A 198 -8.43 4.83 3.11
CA LEU A 198 -7.22 4.56 2.32
C LEU A 198 -6.50 5.86 1.93
N VAL A 199 -7.24 6.83 1.38
CA VAL A 199 -6.68 8.13 0.97
C VAL A 199 -6.11 8.86 2.18
N GLN A 200 -6.84 8.88 3.29
CA GLN A 200 -6.36 9.47 4.55
C GLN A 200 -5.08 8.79 5.02
N LEU A 201 -5.05 7.45 5.08
CA LEU A 201 -3.90 6.67 5.54
C LEU A 201 -2.66 6.98 4.72
N VAL A 202 -2.77 6.95 3.38
CA VAL A 202 -1.65 7.24 2.48
C VAL A 202 -1.19 8.70 2.63
N LYS A 203 -2.11 9.67 2.67
CA LYS A 203 -1.76 11.09 2.85
C LYS A 203 -1.06 11.34 4.19
N LYS A 204 -1.56 10.75 5.28
CA LYS A 204 -0.92 10.83 6.61
C LYS A 204 0.47 10.21 6.60
N SER A 205 0.65 9.05 5.94
CA SER A 205 1.95 8.38 5.78
C SER A 205 2.98 9.22 5.01
N LEU A 206 2.54 9.93 3.96
CA LEU A 206 3.41 10.83 3.19
C LEU A 206 3.91 12.02 4.01
N LEU A 207 3.08 12.56 4.91
CA LEU A 207 3.32 13.81 5.63
C LEU A 207 3.75 13.61 7.09
N ALA A 208 3.79 12.38 7.61
CA ALA A 208 4.16 12.09 8.99
C ALA A 208 5.61 12.49 9.32
N ASP A 209 5.86 12.83 10.59
CA ASP A 209 7.23 13.08 11.08
C ASP A 209 8.02 11.77 11.28
N VAL A 210 7.33 10.64 11.41
CA VAL A 210 7.94 9.30 11.50
C VAL A 210 8.69 9.00 10.22
N LYS A 211 9.93 8.53 10.34
CA LYS A 211 10.80 8.26 9.20
C LYS A 211 10.75 6.82 8.71
N PHE A 212 10.45 5.89 9.61
CA PHE A 212 10.22 4.49 9.29
C PHE A 212 9.10 3.94 10.16
N GLY A 213 8.17 3.19 9.57
CA GLY A 213 7.11 2.52 10.30
C GLY A 213 6.38 1.47 9.46
N ILE A 214 5.76 0.51 10.16
CA ILE A 214 4.88 -0.51 9.58
C ILE A 214 3.52 -0.37 10.25
N TYR A 215 2.45 -0.26 9.48
CA TYR A 215 1.12 0.01 9.98
C TYR A 215 0.09 -0.85 9.27
N TYR A 216 -0.87 -1.41 10.03
CA TYR A 216 -2.06 -1.98 9.43
C TYR A 216 -3.00 -0.89 8.94
N GLY A 217 -3.53 -1.08 7.73
CA GLY A 217 -4.50 -0.20 7.09
C GLY A 217 -5.84 -0.92 6.94
N VAL A 218 -6.74 -0.67 7.88
CA VAL A 218 -8.15 -1.06 7.83
C VAL A 218 -8.99 0.08 8.37
N SER A 219 -10.26 0.16 7.92
CA SER A 219 -11.24 1.07 8.53
C SER A 219 -11.53 0.68 9.98
N LYS A 220 -12.25 1.52 10.74
CA LYS A 220 -12.53 1.23 12.17
C LYS A 220 -13.58 0.13 12.37
N ASN A 221 -13.60 -0.86 11.48
CA ASN A 221 -14.55 -1.96 11.51
C ASN A 221 -14.64 -2.57 12.89
N LYS A 222 -15.84 -2.72 13.41
CA LYS A 222 -16.11 -3.29 14.75
C LYS A 222 -15.51 -4.68 14.91
N ARG A 223 -15.47 -5.47 13.83
CA ARG A 223 -14.97 -6.86 13.82
C ARG A 223 -13.54 -6.98 13.32
N ARG A 224 -12.79 -5.87 13.17
CA ARG A 224 -11.39 -5.95 12.73
C ARG A 224 -10.57 -6.78 13.72
N PHE A 225 -9.57 -7.47 13.20
CA PHE A 225 -8.63 -8.27 13.98
C PHE A 225 -7.17 -7.81 13.81
N TRP A 226 -6.93 -6.69 13.14
CA TRP A 226 -5.63 -6.02 13.14
C TRP A 226 -5.68 -4.78 14.02
N ASP A 227 -4.61 -4.61 14.81
CA ASP A 227 -4.44 -3.42 15.63
C ASP A 227 -3.95 -2.25 14.76
N ILE A 228 -4.61 -1.11 14.89
CA ILE A 228 -4.25 0.13 14.21
C ILE A 228 -3.77 1.20 15.19
N SER A 229 -3.58 0.87 16.45
CA SER A 229 -3.27 1.85 17.50
C SER A 229 -1.97 2.61 17.23
N ASN A 230 -0.95 1.93 16.68
CA ASN A 230 0.28 2.58 16.29
C ASN A 230 0.10 3.53 15.09
N ALA A 231 -0.75 3.20 14.12
CA ALA A 231 -1.09 4.12 13.03
C ALA A 231 -1.81 5.38 13.56
N VAL A 232 -2.71 5.20 14.53
CA VAL A 232 -3.41 6.33 15.18
C VAL A 232 -2.42 7.23 15.92
N SER A 233 -1.53 6.65 16.74
CA SER A 233 -0.63 7.43 17.61
C SER A 233 0.55 8.06 16.86
N GLU A 234 1.13 7.38 15.87
CA GLU A 234 2.39 7.78 15.26
C GLU A 234 2.21 8.59 13.97
N ILE A 235 1.20 8.24 13.15
CA ILE A 235 0.94 8.93 11.88
C ILE A 235 -0.41 9.66 11.87
N ASN A 236 -1.09 9.74 13.00
CA ASN A 236 -2.39 10.40 13.16
C ASN A 236 -3.45 9.88 12.16
N TYR A 237 -3.48 8.55 11.95
CA TYR A 237 -4.51 7.89 11.18
C TYR A 237 -5.81 7.85 11.98
N GLN A 238 -6.88 8.42 11.44
CA GLN A 238 -8.20 8.50 12.10
C GLN A 238 -9.27 7.94 11.15
N PRO A 239 -9.38 6.60 11.03
CA PRO A 239 -10.39 6.02 10.14
C PRO A 239 -11.79 6.44 10.56
N GLU A 240 -12.62 6.77 9.57
CA GLU A 240 -13.97 7.26 9.79
C GLU A 240 -15.04 6.21 9.49
N ASP A 241 -14.73 5.24 8.61
CA ASP A 241 -15.69 4.25 8.14
C ASP A 241 -15.68 2.97 8.98
N ASP A 242 -16.87 2.36 9.09
CA ASP A 242 -17.09 1.09 9.75
C ASP A 242 -18.08 0.27 8.92
N ALA A 243 -17.70 -0.93 8.53
CA ALA A 243 -18.53 -1.84 7.75
C ALA A 243 -19.89 -2.13 8.38
N SER A 244 -20.01 -2.07 9.71
CA SER A 244 -21.28 -2.28 10.41
C SER A 244 -22.30 -1.16 10.21
N HIS A 245 -21.84 0.03 9.77
CA HIS A 245 -22.65 1.22 9.52
C HIS A 245 -22.77 1.58 8.04
N SER A 246 -22.04 0.92 7.15
CA SER A 246 -22.19 1.12 5.72
C SER A 246 -23.58 0.62 5.26
N LEU A 247 -24.21 1.37 4.37
CA LEU A 247 -25.54 0.99 3.86
C LEU A 247 -25.43 -0.34 3.12
N ARG A 248 -26.19 -1.35 3.57
CA ARG A 248 -26.40 -2.55 2.75
C ARG A 248 -27.15 -2.14 1.49
N PRO A 249 -26.72 -2.55 0.28
CA PRO A 249 -27.54 -2.34 -0.91
C PRO A 249 -28.94 -2.88 -0.63
N GLN A 250 -29.97 -2.07 -0.91
CA GLN A 250 -31.35 -2.59 -0.88
C GLN A 250 -31.43 -3.64 -1.98
N SER A 251 -31.75 -4.87 -1.58
CA SER A 251 -31.94 -6.04 -2.45
C SER A 251 -33.14 -5.86 -3.39
#